data_9e9d1a0bd3f346224497a06f747a3467
#
_entry.id   9e9d1a0bd3f346224497a06f747a3467
#
_cell.length_a   1.000
_cell.length_b   1.000
_cell.length_c   1.000
_cell.angle_alpha   90.00
_cell.angle_beta   90.00
_cell.angle_gamma   90.00
#
_symmetry.space_group_name_H-M   'P 1'
#
loop_
_entity.id
_entity.type
_entity.pdbx_description
1 polymer ?
#
loop_
_entity_poly.entity_id
_entity_poly.type
_entity_poly.pdbx_seq_one_letter_code
_entity_poly.pdbx_strand_id
1 'polypeptide(L)'
;MELTRYASPLGTIFLAADNGALAGLWLEGQKYFAATLDEAAVERDDLPVFRQAAAWLDAYFAKRPLPDLPPLAPRGSDFRQAVWRLLLEIPYGQVTTYGALAQILRDRGISAAAQAVGGAVGHNPISILIPCHRVVGADGSLTGYAGGVEKKRFLLALEGVDMTNLYTPKRGTAL
;
A
#
# COMPACT_ATOMS: atom_id res chain seq x y z
N MET A 1 -12.27 4.70 -15.73
CA MET A 1 -11.57 3.56 -15.07
C MET A 1 -12.42 2.32 -15.11
N GLU A 2 -11.80 1.16 -15.08
CA GLU A 2 -12.45 -0.15 -14.90
C GLU A 2 -12.22 -0.67 -13.49
N LEU A 3 -13.15 -1.46 -12.97
CA LEU A 3 -13.16 -1.97 -11.61
C LEU A 3 -13.44 -3.47 -11.58
N THR A 4 -12.74 -4.20 -10.70
CA THR A 4 -13.04 -5.60 -10.38
C THR A 4 -12.82 -5.90 -8.90
N ARG A 5 -13.20 -7.09 -8.44
CA ARG A 5 -13.05 -7.56 -7.07
C ARG A 5 -12.17 -8.80 -7.01
N TYR A 6 -11.40 -8.88 -5.96
CA TYR A 6 -10.53 -10.02 -5.66
C TYR A 6 -10.80 -10.50 -4.23
N ALA A 7 -11.09 -11.79 -4.06
CA ALA A 7 -11.27 -12.40 -2.74
C ALA A 7 -9.90 -12.72 -2.13
N SER A 8 -9.64 -12.19 -0.94
CA SER A 8 -8.38 -12.39 -0.22
C SER A 8 -8.59 -12.88 1.22
N PRO A 9 -7.51 -13.35 1.89
CA PRO A 9 -7.55 -13.64 3.33
C PRO A 9 -7.93 -12.44 4.22
N LEU A 10 -7.81 -11.23 3.68
CA LEU A 10 -8.17 -9.97 4.37
C LEU A 10 -9.57 -9.46 4.01
N GLY A 11 -10.38 -10.26 3.33
CA GLY A 11 -11.67 -9.85 2.79
C GLY A 11 -11.57 -9.41 1.32
N THR A 12 -12.58 -8.72 0.84
CA THR A 12 -12.64 -8.25 -0.53
C THR A 12 -11.60 -7.16 -0.79
N ILE A 13 -10.85 -7.31 -1.87
CA ILE A 13 -9.98 -6.27 -2.43
C ILE A 13 -10.63 -5.75 -3.72
N PHE A 14 -10.66 -4.43 -3.86
CA PHE A 14 -11.15 -3.77 -5.06
C PHE A 14 -9.94 -3.31 -5.89
N LEU A 15 -9.93 -3.68 -7.16
CA LEU A 15 -8.88 -3.32 -8.12
C LEU A 15 -9.45 -2.36 -9.15
N ALA A 16 -8.76 -1.26 -9.39
CA ALA A 16 -9.12 -0.31 -10.45
C ALA A 16 -7.99 -0.18 -11.46
N ALA A 17 -8.37 -0.11 -12.74
CA ALA A 17 -7.45 0.09 -13.85
C ALA A 17 -7.75 1.39 -14.59
N ASP A 18 -6.71 1.98 -15.15
CA ASP A 18 -6.77 3.13 -16.02
C ASP A 18 -5.75 2.97 -17.14
N ASN A 19 -6.20 3.02 -18.39
CA ASN A 19 -5.34 2.89 -19.58
C ASN A 19 -4.39 1.67 -19.53
N GLY A 20 -4.88 0.53 -19.03
CA GLY A 20 -4.12 -0.72 -18.98
C GLY A 20 -3.13 -0.83 -17.82
N ALA A 21 -3.09 0.12 -16.90
CA ALA A 21 -2.30 0.09 -15.68
C ALA A 21 -3.19 0.04 -14.42
N LEU A 22 -2.68 -0.55 -13.34
CA LEU A 22 -3.37 -0.57 -12.06
C LEU A 22 -3.30 0.83 -11.43
N ALA A 23 -4.45 1.46 -11.22
CA ALA A 23 -4.59 2.79 -10.64
C ALA A 23 -5.09 2.77 -9.19
N GLY A 24 -5.68 1.66 -8.76
CA GLY A 24 -6.18 1.48 -7.40
C GLY A 24 -6.19 0.03 -6.95
N LEU A 25 -5.93 -0.16 -5.66
CA LEU A 25 -6.13 -1.41 -4.92
C LEU A 25 -6.50 -1.03 -3.49
N TRP A 26 -7.74 -1.29 -3.11
CA TRP A 26 -8.26 -0.94 -1.80
C TRP A 26 -8.82 -2.15 -1.08
N LEU A 27 -8.49 -2.26 0.21
CA LEU A 27 -9.11 -3.22 1.11
C LEU A 27 -10.51 -2.73 1.49
N GLU A 28 -11.48 -3.61 1.51
CA GLU A 28 -12.84 -3.27 1.93
C GLU A 28 -12.85 -2.60 3.30
N GLY A 29 -13.55 -1.47 3.40
CA GLY A 29 -13.68 -0.69 4.63
C GLY A 29 -12.45 0.13 5.03
N GLN A 30 -11.40 0.19 4.20
CA GLN A 30 -10.24 1.01 4.53
C GLN A 30 -10.53 2.52 4.49
N LYS A 31 -9.72 3.29 5.20
CA LYS A 31 -9.71 4.76 5.10
C LYS A 31 -9.32 5.19 3.68
N TYR A 32 -9.94 6.24 3.18
CA TYR A 32 -9.75 6.73 1.79
C TYR A 32 -10.10 5.68 0.72
N PHE A 33 -11.00 4.77 1.03
CA PHE A 33 -11.48 3.77 0.07
C PHE A 33 -11.96 4.43 -1.22
N ALA A 34 -11.46 3.96 -2.35
CA ALA A 34 -11.81 4.44 -3.70
C ALA A 34 -11.66 5.96 -3.92
N ALA A 35 -10.86 6.66 -3.10
CA ALA A 35 -10.73 8.12 -3.16
C ALA A 35 -10.18 8.66 -4.50
N THR A 36 -9.53 7.81 -5.29
CA THR A 36 -9.00 8.15 -6.63
C THR A 36 -9.78 7.49 -7.77
N LEU A 37 -10.89 6.80 -7.46
CA LEU A 37 -11.74 6.17 -8.45
C LEU A 37 -12.62 7.21 -9.15
N ASP A 38 -12.76 7.11 -10.46
CA ASP A 38 -13.67 7.95 -11.22
C ASP A 38 -15.14 7.56 -10.96
N GLU A 39 -16.05 8.54 -10.89
CA GLU A 39 -17.49 8.31 -10.72
C GLU A 39 -18.10 7.42 -11.81
N ALA A 40 -17.52 7.43 -13.01
CA ALA A 40 -17.94 6.65 -14.17
C ALA A 40 -17.20 5.32 -14.30
N ALA A 41 -16.63 4.78 -13.22
CA ALA A 41 -15.95 3.48 -13.27
C ALA A 41 -16.93 2.35 -13.61
N VAL A 42 -16.52 1.46 -14.51
CA VAL A 42 -17.32 0.30 -15.00
C VAL A 42 -16.74 -1.00 -14.50
N GLU A 43 -17.60 -1.92 -14.09
CA GLU A 43 -17.16 -3.28 -13.72
C GLU A 43 -16.69 -4.05 -14.96
N ARG A 44 -15.46 -4.60 -14.88
CA ARG A 44 -14.86 -5.46 -15.91
C ARG A 44 -13.85 -6.40 -15.27
N ASP A 45 -13.93 -7.69 -15.60
CA ASP A 45 -13.07 -8.72 -15.01
C ASP A 45 -11.98 -9.22 -15.98
N ASP A 46 -12.09 -8.89 -17.26
CA ASP A 46 -11.31 -9.49 -18.34
C ASP A 46 -10.00 -8.78 -18.68
N LEU A 47 -9.65 -7.70 -17.96
CA LEU A 47 -8.46 -6.91 -18.28
C LEU A 47 -7.17 -7.68 -17.96
N PRO A 48 -6.15 -7.62 -18.85
CA PRO A 48 -4.85 -8.24 -18.59
C PRO A 48 -4.20 -7.78 -17.28
N VAL A 49 -4.29 -6.49 -16.95
CA VAL A 49 -3.72 -5.94 -15.71
C VAL A 49 -4.38 -6.50 -14.45
N PHE A 50 -5.68 -6.81 -14.49
CA PHE A 50 -6.36 -7.44 -13.36
C PHE A 50 -5.91 -8.90 -13.17
N ARG A 51 -5.70 -9.64 -14.27
CA ARG A 51 -5.12 -10.98 -14.21
C ARG A 51 -3.69 -10.97 -13.64
N GLN A 52 -2.87 -9.99 -14.04
CA GLN A 52 -1.53 -9.81 -13.51
C GLN A 52 -1.56 -9.47 -12.02
N ALA A 53 -2.41 -8.54 -11.60
CA ALA A 53 -2.58 -8.17 -10.18
C ALA A 53 -3.09 -9.36 -9.35
N ALA A 54 -4.07 -10.12 -9.85
CA ALA A 54 -4.58 -11.31 -9.15
C ALA A 54 -3.50 -12.38 -9.02
N ALA A 55 -2.73 -12.68 -10.07
CA ALA A 55 -1.62 -13.63 -10.01
C ALA A 55 -0.53 -13.22 -9.01
N TRP A 56 -0.24 -11.91 -8.94
CA TRP A 56 0.69 -11.38 -7.95
C TRP A 56 0.15 -11.55 -6.52
N LEU A 57 -1.11 -11.22 -6.28
CA LEU A 57 -1.77 -11.37 -4.97
C LEU A 57 -1.87 -12.85 -4.56
N ASP A 58 -2.20 -13.75 -5.49
CA ASP A 58 -2.23 -15.19 -5.23
C ASP A 58 -0.85 -15.71 -4.77
N ALA A 59 0.22 -15.28 -5.44
CA ALA A 59 1.58 -15.64 -5.04
C ALA A 59 1.95 -15.03 -3.69
N TYR A 60 1.60 -13.77 -3.45
CA TYR A 60 1.87 -13.05 -2.22
C TYR A 60 1.22 -13.74 -1.00
N PHE A 61 -0.08 -13.98 -1.04
CA PHE A 61 -0.80 -14.61 0.06
C PHE A 61 -0.42 -16.09 0.26
N ALA A 62 0.00 -16.77 -0.80
CA ALA A 62 0.51 -18.16 -0.72
C ALA A 62 2.00 -18.25 -0.35
N LYS A 63 2.68 -17.14 -0.09
CA LYS A 63 4.13 -17.08 0.19
C LYS A 63 4.98 -17.75 -0.89
N ARG A 64 4.57 -17.64 -2.14
CA ARG A 64 5.32 -18.10 -3.32
C ARG A 64 6.21 -16.99 -3.87
N PRO A 65 7.23 -17.32 -4.67
CA PRO A 65 7.99 -16.31 -5.39
C PRO A 65 7.06 -15.34 -6.14
N LEU A 66 7.29 -14.03 -5.94
CA LEU A 66 6.44 -13.00 -6.54
C LEU A 66 6.76 -12.84 -8.02
N PRO A 67 5.75 -12.81 -8.90
CA PRO A 67 5.94 -12.39 -10.28
C PRO A 67 6.25 -10.88 -10.34
N ASP A 68 6.58 -10.39 -11.53
CA ASP A 68 6.74 -8.96 -11.75
C ASP A 68 5.46 -8.20 -11.40
N LEU A 69 5.63 -6.98 -10.89
CA LEU A 69 4.49 -6.10 -10.62
C LEU A 69 3.76 -5.79 -11.95
N PRO A 70 2.43 -5.74 -11.94
CA PRO A 70 1.70 -5.18 -13.07
C PRO A 70 2.09 -3.70 -13.26
N PRO A 71 1.85 -3.09 -14.43
CA PRO A 71 2.00 -1.66 -14.60
C PRO A 71 1.19 -0.89 -13.54
N LEU A 72 1.83 0.04 -12.82
CA LEU A 72 1.20 0.84 -11.77
C LEU A 72 1.07 2.30 -12.21
N ALA A 73 -0.10 2.90 -12.02
CA ALA A 73 -0.39 4.29 -12.32
C ALA A 73 -1.16 4.97 -11.17
N PRO A 74 -0.59 5.06 -9.95
CA PRO A 74 -1.26 5.70 -8.83
C PRO A 74 -1.46 7.19 -9.11
N ARG A 75 -2.66 7.73 -8.87
CA ARG A 75 -2.97 9.16 -9.04
C ARG A 75 -2.71 9.92 -7.74
N GLY A 76 -1.92 10.99 -7.80
CA GLY A 76 -1.60 11.84 -6.65
C GLY A 76 -0.64 12.97 -7.02
N SER A 77 -0.39 13.89 -6.06
CA SER A 77 0.58 14.97 -6.23
C SER A 77 2.00 14.47 -6.43
N ASP A 78 2.88 15.31 -6.96
CA ASP A 78 4.30 14.99 -7.18
C ASP A 78 4.98 14.50 -5.90
N PHE A 79 4.68 15.11 -4.76
CA PHE A 79 5.19 14.67 -3.46
C PHE A 79 4.70 13.26 -3.10
N ARG A 80 3.40 12.98 -3.25
CA ARG A 80 2.84 11.63 -3.02
C ARG A 80 3.47 10.61 -3.94
N GLN A 81 3.62 10.93 -5.23
CA GLN A 81 4.29 10.07 -6.21
C GLN A 81 5.74 9.75 -5.80
N ALA A 82 6.49 10.75 -5.29
CA ALA A 82 7.84 10.55 -4.81
C ALA A 82 7.89 9.61 -3.60
N VAL A 83 6.97 9.78 -2.65
CA VAL A 83 6.84 8.88 -1.49
C VAL A 83 6.49 7.46 -1.94
N TRP A 84 5.50 7.28 -2.82
CA TRP A 84 5.08 5.95 -3.27
C TRP A 84 6.15 5.21 -4.07
N ARG A 85 6.93 5.92 -4.89
CA ARG A 85 8.12 5.32 -5.54
C ARG A 85 9.14 4.84 -4.51
N LEU A 86 9.36 5.62 -3.45
CA LEU A 86 10.28 5.22 -2.38
C LEU A 86 9.76 4.00 -1.59
N LEU A 87 8.44 3.88 -1.40
CA LEU A 87 7.86 2.69 -0.77
C LEU A 87 8.18 1.40 -1.54
N LEU A 88 8.19 1.46 -2.87
CA LEU A 88 8.54 0.31 -3.72
C LEU A 88 9.99 -0.18 -3.55
N GLU A 89 10.86 0.65 -2.99
CA GLU A 89 12.25 0.29 -2.69
C GLU A 89 12.39 -0.49 -1.37
N ILE A 90 11.35 -0.54 -0.53
CA ILE A 90 11.39 -1.28 0.75
C ILE A 90 11.28 -2.77 0.47
N PRO A 91 12.29 -3.59 0.82
CA PRO A 91 12.28 -5.02 0.53
C PRO A 91 11.17 -5.77 1.28
N TYR A 92 10.71 -6.86 0.68
CA TYR A 92 9.82 -7.84 1.30
C TYR A 92 10.41 -8.32 2.63
N GLY A 93 9.58 -8.37 3.68
CA GLY A 93 10.00 -8.82 5.00
C GLY A 93 10.81 -7.79 5.81
N GLN A 94 10.93 -6.55 5.32
CA GLN A 94 11.60 -5.47 6.03
C GLN A 94 10.64 -4.33 6.35
N VAL A 95 11.00 -3.54 7.35
CA VAL A 95 10.27 -2.33 7.74
C VAL A 95 11.19 -1.13 7.76
N THR A 96 10.59 0.05 7.61
CA THR A 96 11.24 1.35 7.77
C THR A 96 10.35 2.28 8.58
N THR A 97 10.82 3.49 8.87
CA THR A 97 10.06 4.49 9.62
C THR A 97 9.72 5.70 8.75
N TYR A 98 8.69 6.45 9.13
CA TYR A 98 8.32 7.70 8.46
C TYR A 98 9.49 8.71 8.46
N GLY A 99 10.23 8.78 9.56
CA GLY A 99 11.41 9.65 9.68
C GLY A 99 12.54 9.24 8.74
N ALA A 100 12.80 7.94 8.61
CA ALA A 100 13.83 7.43 7.70
C ALA A 100 13.48 7.74 6.24
N LEU A 101 12.22 7.54 5.84
CA LEU A 101 11.74 7.90 4.50
C LEU A 101 11.87 9.41 4.24
N ALA A 102 11.50 10.25 5.22
CA ALA A 102 11.65 11.69 5.12
C ALA A 102 13.12 12.10 4.93
N GLN A 103 14.06 11.44 5.62
CA GLN A 103 15.49 11.69 5.45
C GLN A 103 15.97 11.34 4.05
N ILE A 104 15.59 10.17 3.53
CA ILE A 104 15.96 9.76 2.16
C ILE A 104 15.43 10.78 1.12
N LEU A 105 14.19 11.25 1.28
CA LEU A 105 13.63 12.26 0.38
C LEU A 105 14.42 13.57 0.43
N ARG A 106 14.79 14.05 1.62
CA ARG A 106 15.64 15.27 1.79
C ARG A 106 16.99 15.09 1.13
N ASP A 107 17.63 13.93 1.30
CA ASP A 107 18.91 13.60 0.67
C ASP A 107 18.83 13.58 -0.86
N ARG A 108 17.63 13.31 -1.41
CA ARG A 108 17.32 13.39 -2.85
C ARG A 108 16.85 14.80 -3.28
N GLY A 109 16.93 15.79 -2.42
CA GLY A 109 16.54 17.18 -2.72
C GLY A 109 15.04 17.47 -2.65
N ILE A 110 14.25 16.59 -2.03
CA ILE A 110 12.80 16.77 -1.86
C ILE A 110 12.53 17.20 -0.42
N SER A 111 11.93 18.38 -0.22
CA SER A 111 11.54 18.83 1.12
C SER A 111 10.50 17.87 1.71
N ALA A 112 10.80 17.29 2.86
CA ALA A 112 9.93 16.31 3.51
C ALA A 112 10.08 16.34 5.04
N ALA A 113 8.93 16.43 5.72
CA ALA A 113 8.79 16.15 7.14
C ALA A 113 8.16 14.78 7.36
N ALA A 114 8.45 14.10 8.45
CA ALA A 114 7.90 12.77 8.76
C ALA A 114 6.36 12.76 8.74
N GLN A 115 5.72 13.83 9.22
CA GLN A 115 4.26 13.97 9.20
C GLN A 115 3.70 14.05 7.77
N ALA A 116 4.35 14.81 6.89
CA ALA A 116 3.93 14.91 5.48
C ALA A 116 4.11 13.56 4.75
N VAL A 117 5.20 12.85 5.03
CA VAL A 117 5.42 11.48 4.54
C VAL A 117 4.33 10.55 5.04
N GLY A 118 3.98 10.62 6.33
CA GLY A 118 2.90 9.83 6.92
C GLY A 118 1.56 10.07 6.21
N GLY A 119 1.23 11.32 5.90
CA GLY A 119 0.05 11.67 5.12
C GLY A 119 0.07 11.04 3.71
N ALA A 120 1.20 11.11 3.00
CA ALA A 120 1.35 10.52 1.68
C ALA A 120 1.26 8.98 1.71
N VAL A 121 1.88 8.34 2.71
CA VAL A 121 1.80 6.88 2.94
C VAL A 121 0.34 6.45 3.19
N GLY A 122 -0.39 7.19 4.02
CA GLY A 122 -1.80 6.92 4.33
C GLY A 122 -2.75 7.08 3.14
N HIS A 123 -2.40 7.89 2.15
CA HIS A 123 -3.17 8.09 0.92
C HIS A 123 -2.73 7.21 -0.25
N ASN A 124 -1.88 6.22 -0.02
CA ASN A 124 -1.49 5.27 -1.05
C ASN A 124 -2.72 4.61 -1.67
N PRO A 125 -2.98 4.79 -2.98
CA PRO A 125 -4.16 4.23 -3.62
C PRO A 125 -4.01 2.77 -4.03
N ILE A 126 -2.81 2.19 -3.95
CA ILE A 126 -2.52 0.80 -4.37
C ILE A 126 -1.91 0.04 -3.19
N SER A 127 -2.73 -0.30 -2.21
CA SER A 127 -2.30 -1.04 -1.02
C SER A 127 -1.64 -2.37 -1.38
N ILE A 128 -0.76 -2.88 -0.53
CA ILE A 128 -0.02 -4.14 -0.66
C ILE A 128 1.05 -4.10 -1.76
N LEU A 129 0.70 -3.84 -3.02
CA LEU A 129 1.66 -3.78 -4.12
C LEU A 129 2.63 -2.60 -3.94
N ILE A 130 2.11 -1.43 -3.55
CA ILE A 130 2.94 -0.34 -3.02
C ILE A 130 2.93 -0.52 -1.49
N PRO A 131 4.03 -0.99 -0.88
CA PRO A 131 4.01 -1.60 0.45
C PRO A 131 3.98 -0.60 1.61
N CYS A 132 2.94 0.23 1.70
CA CYS A 132 2.77 1.19 2.80
C CYS A 132 2.65 0.51 4.18
N HIS A 133 2.27 -0.77 4.24
CA HIS A 133 2.27 -1.55 5.47
C HIS A 133 3.68 -1.79 6.06
N ARG A 134 4.75 -1.62 5.27
CA ARG A 134 6.15 -1.74 5.74
C ARG A 134 6.68 -0.48 6.43
N VAL A 135 5.87 0.55 6.60
CA VAL A 135 6.25 1.77 7.32
C VAL A 135 5.65 1.76 8.72
N VAL A 136 6.50 1.91 9.73
CA VAL A 136 6.12 1.85 11.15
C VAL A 136 6.56 3.12 11.88
N GLY A 137 6.02 3.35 13.08
CA GLY A 137 6.49 4.43 13.96
C GLY A 137 7.92 4.19 14.42
N ALA A 138 8.64 5.26 14.77
CA ALA A 138 10.03 5.20 15.24
C ALA A 138 10.20 4.36 16.52
N ASP A 139 9.14 4.24 17.31
CA ASP A 139 9.07 3.44 18.55
C ASP A 139 8.58 1.99 18.31
N GLY A 140 8.34 1.59 17.05
CA GLY A 140 7.79 0.28 16.69
C GLY A 140 6.27 0.22 16.65
N SER A 141 5.58 1.36 16.77
CA SER A 141 4.11 1.42 16.66
C SER A 141 3.64 1.08 15.25
N LEU A 142 2.64 0.19 15.17
CA LEU A 142 1.96 -0.20 13.91
C LEU A 142 0.89 0.84 13.50
N THR A 143 1.13 2.10 13.75
CA THR A 143 0.22 3.20 13.40
C THR A 143 0.20 3.47 11.89
N GLY A 144 -0.82 4.15 11.42
CA GLY A 144 -0.81 4.82 10.14
C GLY A 144 -1.13 3.98 8.91
N TYR A 145 -1.77 2.84 9.05
CA TYR A 145 -2.20 2.03 7.92
C TYR A 145 -3.68 2.25 7.59
N ALA A 146 -3.98 2.63 6.33
CA ALA A 146 -5.35 2.90 5.90
C ALA A 146 -6.28 1.69 6.04
N GLY A 147 -5.77 0.49 5.86
CA GLY A 147 -6.49 -0.77 6.04
C GLY A 147 -6.75 -1.17 7.49
N GLY A 148 -6.17 -0.44 8.45
CA GLY A 148 -6.26 -0.73 9.88
C GLY A 148 -5.10 -1.58 10.41
N VAL A 149 -4.85 -1.45 11.71
CA VAL A 149 -3.69 -2.07 12.39
C VAL A 149 -3.69 -3.59 12.28
N GLU A 150 -4.85 -4.23 12.37
CA GLU A 150 -4.93 -5.70 12.31
C GLU A 150 -4.50 -6.24 10.94
N LYS A 151 -4.91 -5.59 9.86
CA LYS A 151 -4.48 -5.98 8.50
C LYS A 151 -3.00 -5.69 8.27
N LYS A 152 -2.48 -4.58 8.82
CA LYS A 152 -1.04 -4.28 8.78
C LYS A 152 -0.24 -5.35 9.52
N ARG A 153 -0.65 -5.73 10.71
CA ARG A 153 -0.03 -6.81 11.50
C ARG A 153 -0.04 -8.13 10.73
N PHE A 154 -1.17 -8.48 10.11
CA PHE A 154 -1.28 -9.69 9.29
C PHE A 154 -0.28 -9.68 8.12
N LEU A 155 -0.19 -8.59 7.38
CA LEU A 155 0.71 -8.47 6.23
C LEU A 155 2.18 -8.57 6.65
N LEU A 156 2.59 -7.88 7.72
CA LEU A 156 3.96 -7.95 8.24
C LEU A 156 4.31 -9.36 8.73
N ALA A 157 3.41 -10.03 9.45
CA ALA A 157 3.61 -11.40 9.88
C ALA A 157 3.68 -12.38 8.70
N LEU A 158 2.83 -12.18 7.67
CA LEU A 158 2.87 -12.97 6.44
C LEU A 158 4.24 -12.86 5.75
N GLU A 159 4.82 -11.68 5.73
CA GLU A 159 6.13 -11.42 5.15
C GLU A 159 7.30 -11.92 6.02
N GLY A 160 7.03 -12.45 7.20
CA GLY A 160 8.06 -12.95 8.10
C GLY A 160 8.85 -11.88 8.85
N VAL A 161 8.30 -10.67 8.97
CA VAL A 161 8.89 -9.59 9.76
C VAL A 161 8.99 -10.02 11.23
N ASP A 162 10.12 -9.73 11.87
CA ASP A 162 10.25 -9.87 13.33
C ASP A 162 9.34 -8.89 14.04
N MET A 163 8.30 -9.41 14.68
CA MET A 163 7.26 -8.62 15.36
C MET A 163 7.62 -8.27 16.82
N THR A 164 8.79 -8.70 17.32
CA THR A 164 9.18 -8.57 18.74
C THR A 164 9.14 -7.13 19.23
N ASN A 165 9.61 -6.18 18.44
CA ASN A 165 9.68 -4.76 18.77
C ASN A 165 8.53 -3.94 18.15
N LEU A 166 7.54 -4.60 17.57
CA LEU A 166 6.38 -3.96 16.98
C LEU A 166 5.16 -4.16 17.88
N TYR A 167 4.35 -3.12 18.03
CA TYR A 167 3.17 -3.17 18.88
C TYR A 167 1.97 -2.41 18.29
N THR A 168 0.80 -2.86 18.69
CA THR A 168 -0.47 -2.17 18.38
C THR A 168 -0.68 -1.05 19.37
N PRO A 169 -0.76 0.22 18.96
CA PRO A 169 -0.98 1.34 19.88
C PRO A 169 -2.35 1.25 20.54
N LYS A 170 -2.42 1.55 21.85
CA LYS A 170 -3.67 1.52 22.62
C LYS A 170 -4.65 2.64 22.25
N ARG A 171 -4.13 3.72 21.66
CA ARG A 171 -4.93 4.83 21.09
C ARG A 171 -4.39 5.09 19.70
N GLY A 172 -5.22 4.93 18.68
CA GLY A 172 -4.83 5.17 17.32
C GLY A 172 -4.56 6.63 17.09
N THR A 173 -3.35 6.98 16.70
CA THR A 173 -3.16 8.16 15.90
C THR A 173 -3.58 7.76 14.50
N ALA A 174 -4.81 8.09 14.14
CA ALA A 174 -5.23 8.02 12.76
C ALA A 174 -4.34 8.97 11.95
N LEU A 175 -3.69 8.48 10.93
CA LEU A 175 -3.24 9.32 9.84
C LEU A 175 -4.44 9.82 9.06
#